data_2b4a82f5369a04c2f7ab4a23950bd824
#
_entry.id   2b4a82f5369a04c2f7ab4a23950bd824
#
_cell.length_a   1.000
_cell.length_b   1.000
_cell.length_c   1.000
_cell.angle_alpha   90.00
_cell.angle_beta   90.00
_cell.angle_gamma   90.00
#
_symmetry.space_group_name_H-M   'P 1'
#
loop_
_entity.id
_entity.type
_entity.pdbx_description
1 polymer ?
#
loop_
_entity_poly.entity_id
_entity_poly.type
_entity_poly.pdbx_seq_one_letter_code
_entity_poly.pdbx_strand_id
1 'polypeptide(L)'
;MIQINNLSHHYSNAEKNALSAVSFRIESASTVGLLGPNGAGKTTLMSLLAGLQSVQQGEIYFDGVPLAKLNKKQRHQISLVPQDFAFYPLLTVWENLTFFASLYDIRDKSYLLELLTKVDLMSHKNKLAKHLSGGLKRRLNFAIGLINHPKVIFLDEITVGIDPQSRQFILDSVAALKQQGVTVIYTSHYLQEIEQLCDKLVLLNEGNLIYQGSVQGILEEGQSLERFYLAFLNKAENIC
;
A
#
# COMPACT_ATOMS: atom_id res chain seq x y z
N MET A 1 -12.63 8.37 3.56
CA MET A 1 -11.62 9.20 4.25
C MET A 1 -11.01 8.40 5.41
N ILE A 2 -9.68 8.40 5.53
CA ILE A 2 -8.98 7.79 6.68
C ILE A 2 -8.44 8.91 7.55
N GLN A 3 -8.66 8.83 8.84
CA GLN A 3 -8.14 9.79 9.82
C GLN A 3 -7.31 9.05 10.86
N ILE A 4 -6.13 9.55 11.11
CA ILE A 4 -5.15 9.03 12.08
C ILE A 4 -4.94 10.12 13.14
N ASN A 5 -5.12 9.78 14.41
CA ASN A 5 -5.01 10.72 15.52
C ASN A 5 -4.03 10.17 16.57
N ASN A 6 -2.92 10.86 16.78
CA ASN A 6 -1.91 10.60 17.81
C ASN A 6 -1.48 9.14 17.88
N LEU A 7 -1.29 8.49 16.72
CA LEU A 7 -0.96 7.09 16.61
C LEU A 7 0.47 6.85 17.08
N SER A 8 0.62 6.02 18.11
CA SER A 8 1.94 5.56 18.59
C SER A 8 1.96 4.04 18.64
N HIS A 9 3.14 3.48 18.36
CA HIS A 9 3.37 2.04 18.41
C HIS A 9 4.79 1.73 18.83
N HIS A 10 4.91 0.79 19.78
CA HIS A 10 6.19 0.33 20.30
C HIS A 10 6.27 -1.20 20.22
N TYR A 11 7.36 -1.72 19.67
CA TYR A 11 7.64 -3.16 19.70
C TYR A 11 8.39 -3.52 20.99
N SER A 12 7.99 -4.59 21.65
CA SER A 12 8.54 -5.01 22.98
C SER A 12 10.06 -5.16 23.02
N ASN A 13 10.67 -5.46 21.86
CA ASN A 13 12.12 -5.66 21.74
C ASN A 13 12.87 -4.46 21.14
N ALA A 14 12.19 -3.30 20.96
CA ALA A 14 12.79 -2.10 20.39
C ALA A 14 13.09 -1.07 21.49
N GLU A 15 14.17 -0.32 21.34
CA GLU A 15 14.51 0.79 22.25
C GLU A 15 13.67 2.03 21.98
N LYS A 16 13.27 2.24 20.72
CA LYS A 16 12.50 3.42 20.25
C LYS A 16 11.11 3.02 19.79
N ASN A 17 10.19 3.96 19.82
CA ASN A 17 8.89 3.81 19.21
C ASN A 17 9.02 3.64 17.68
N ALA A 18 8.28 2.71 17.10
CA ALA A 18 8.15 2.58 15.66
C ALA A 18 7.28 3.70 15.06
N LEU A 19 6.34 4.25 15.86
CA LEU A 19 5.55 5.45 15.55
C LEU A 19 5.36 6.26 16.84
N SER A 20 5.42 7.60 16.71
CA SER A 20 5.32 8.55 17.84
C SER A 20 4.31 9.64 17.51
N ALA A 21 3.12 9.57 18.09
CA ALA A 21 2.03 10.57 18.00
C ALA A 21 1.69 11.02 16.57
N VAL A 22 1.75 10.11 15.60
CA VAL A 22 1.49 10.39 14.17
C VAL A 22 0.02 10.76 13.98
N SER A 23 -0.22 11.92 13.34
CA SER A 23 -1.57 12.43 13.06
C SER A 23 -1.64 13.00 11.65
N PHE A 24 -2.54 12.47 10.82
CA PHE A 24 -2.82 12.99 9.48
C PHE A 24 -4.12 12.45 8.90
N ARG A 25 -4.49 12.93 7.70
CA ARG A 25 -5.71 12.51 7.00
C ARG A 25 -5.41 12.11 5.58
N ILE A 26 -6.13 11.07 5.11
CA ILE A 26 -6.13 10.60 3.73
C ILE A 26 -7.55 10.78 3.19
N GLU A 27 -7.66 11.51 2.09
CA GLU A 27 -8.93 11.70 1.40
C GLU A 27 -9.34 10.45 0.63
N SER A 28 -10.65 10.25 0.46
CA SER A 28 -11.15 9.17 -0.38
C SER A 28 -10.79 9.41 -1.85
N ALA A 29 -10.62 8.33 -2.60
CA ALA A 29 -10.27 8.37 -4.03
C ALA A 29 -8.98 9.15 -4.35
N SER A 30 -8.02 9.17 -3.40
CA SER A 30 -6.70 9.78 -3.58
C SER A 30 -5.61 8.72 -3.54
N THR A 31 -4.48 9.01 -4.18
CA THR A 31 -3.25 8.23 -4.04
C THR A 31 -2.28 8.99 -3.16
N VAL A 32 -1.85 8.37 -2.07
CA VAL A 32 -0.92 8.94 -1.09
C VAL A 32 0.39 8.17 -1.11
N GLY A 33 1.48 8.85 -1.42
CA GLY A 33 2.83 8.32 -1.30
C GLY A 33 3.27 8.36 0.16
N LEU A 34 3.71 7.24 0.69
CA LEU A 34 4.30 7.14 2.03
C LEU A 34 5.80 6.93 1.90
N LEU A 35 6.60 7.95 2.20
CA LEU A 35 8.05 7.93 2.10
C LEU A 35 8.73 7.99 3.46
N GLY A 36 9.99 7.64 3.47
CA GLY A 36 10.88 7.69 4.63
C GLY A 36 12.00 6.65 4.49
N PRO A 37 13.11 6.79 5.22
CA PRO A 37 14.20 5.83 5.22
C PRO A 37 13.75 4.47 5.79
N ASN A 38 14.64 3.49 5.68
CA ASN A 38 14.41 2.19 6.32
C ASN A 38 14.32 2.39 7.85
N GLY A 39 13.35 1.73 8.48
CA GLY A 39 13.08 1.94 9.90
C GLY A 39 12.24 3.18 10.25
N ALA A 40 11.82 4.00 9.29
CA ALA A 40 10.99 5.19 9.53
C ALA A 40 9.58 4.91 10.08
N GLY A 41 9.14 3.64 10.08
CA GLY A 41 7.81 3.25 10.57
C GLY A 41 6.76 3.02 9.48
N LYS A 42 7.13 3.06 8.18
CA LYS A 42 6.20 2.90 7.04
C LYS A 42 5.39 1.60 7.11
N THR A 43 6.08 0.45 7.18
CA THR A 43 5.43 -0.87 7.25
C THR A 43 4.60 -1.04 8.51
N THR A 44 5.06 -0.48 9.64
CA THR A 44 4.28 -0.47 10.90
C THR A 44 3.00 0.32 10.72
N LEU A 45 3.08 1.54 10.16
CA LEU A 45 1.90 2.35 9.88
C LEU A 45 0.91 1.63 8.97
N MET A 46 1.39 1.05 7.85
CA MET A 46 0.54 0.30 6.92
C MET A 46 -0.12 -0.90 7.58
N SER A 47 0.62 -1.66 8.42
CA SER A 47 0.09 -2.81 9.15
C SER A 47 -1.00 -2.42 10.15
N LEU A 48 -0.84 -1.29 10.85
CA LEU A 48 -1.85 -0.75 11.77
C LEU A 48 -3.09 -0.27 11.00
N LEU A 49 -2.91 0.47 9.90
CA LEU A 49 -4.01 0.94 9.06
C LEU A 49 -4.77 -0.21 8.38
N ALA A 50 -4.07 -1.27 7.97
CA ALA A 50 -4.69 -2.48 7.43
C ALA A 50 -5.37 -3.36 8.50
N GLY A 51 -5.20 -3.02 9.79
CA GLY A 51 -5.76 -3.80 10.91
C GLY A 51 -5.08 -5.14 11.15
N LEU A 52 -3.85 -5.32 10.66
CA LEU A 52 -3.03 -6.52 10.92
C LEU A 52 -2.39 -6.48 12.31
N GLN A 53 -2.23 -5.29 12.86
CA GLN A 53 -1.75 -5.08 14.22
C GLN A 53 -2.75 -4.26 15.03
N SER A 54 -2.81 -4.50 16.33
CA SER A 54 -3.66 -3.73 17.23
C SER A 54 -3.06 -2.36 17.51
N VAL A 55 -3.91 -1.33 17.50
CA VAL A 55 -3.53 0.03 17.90
C VAL A 55 -3.25 0.03 19.39
N GLN A 56 -2.03 0.41 19.78
CA GLN A 56 -1.63 0.51 21.20
C GLN A 56 -2.03 1.86 21.79
N GLN A 57 -1.81 2.94 21.03
CA GLN A 57 -2.13 4.31 21.47
C GLN A 57 -2.56 5.13 20.26
N GLY A 58 -3.53 6.03 20.46
CA GLY A 58 -4.15 6.82 19.42
C GLY A 58 -5.36 6.13 18.78
N GLU A 59 -5.83 6.66 17.66
CA GLU A 59 -7.05 6.20 17.03
C GLU A 59 -6.94 6.27 15.50
N ILE A 60 -7.55 5.30 14.83
CA ILE A 60 -7.68 5.23 13.37
C ILE A 60 -9.16 5.15 13.03
N TYR A 61 -9.62 5.99 12.10
CA TYR A 61 -11.00 6.01 11.61
C TYR A 61 -11.04 5.79 10.10
N PHE A 62 -12.00 4.99 9.66
CA PHE A 62 -12.39 4.84 8.26
C PHE A 62 -13.81 5.37 8.09
N ASP A 63 -13.98 6.41 7.27
CA ASP A 63 -15.25 7.10 7.06
C ASP A 63 -15.99 7.43 8.37
N GLY A 64 -15.24 7.92 9.38
CA GLY A 64 -15.74 8.28 10.70
C GLY A 64 -15.98 7.10 11.65
N VAL A 65 -15.79 5.85 11.21
CA VAL A 65 -15.94 4.66 12.05
C VAL A 65 -14.56 4.24 12.58
N PRO A 66 -14.37 4.06 13.90
CA PRO A 66 -13.12 3.56 14.45
C PRO A 66 -12.73 2.21 13.85
N LEU A 67 -11.47 2.02 13.47
CA LEU A 67 -10.95 0.76 12.89
C LEU A 67 -11.31 -0.46 13.77
N ALA A 68 -11.21 -0.33 15.08
CA ALA A 68 -11.55 -1.40 16.02
C ALA A 68 -13.03 -1.82 15.97
N LYS A 69 -13.93 -0.91 15.54
CA LYS A 69 -15.38 -1.12 15.46
C LYS A 69 -15.89 -1.47 14.05
N LEU A 70 -15.00 -1.56 13.07
CA LEU A 70 -15.41 -1.98 11.72
C LEU A 70 -15.99 -3.41 11.76
N ASN A 71 -17.14 -3.59 11.13
CA ASN A 71 -17.73 -4.92 10.93
C ASN A 71 -16.98 -5.69 9.81
N LYS A 72 -17.27 -6.98 9.65
CA LYS A 72 -16.63 -7.87 8.65
C LYS A 72 -16.69 -7.27 7.24
N LYS A 73 -17.85 -6.76 6.81
CA LYS A 73 -18.05 -6.19 5.47
C LYS A 73 -17.21 -4.93 5.25
N GLN A 74 -17.06 -4.08 6.26
CA GLN A 74 -16.22 -2.89 6.18
C GLN A 74 -14.74 -3.26 6.17
N ARG A 75 -14.31 -4.23 6.97
CA ARG A 75 -12.92 -4.74 6.96
C ARG A 75 -12.54 -5.35 5.62
N HIS A 76 -13.49 -6.04 4.95
CA HIS A 76 -13.29 -6.56 3.60
C HIS A 76 -13.08 -5.47 2.54
N GLN A 77 -13.36 -4.20 2.83
CA GLN A 77 -13.08 -3.07 1.92
C GLN A 77 -11.66 -2.52 2.05
N ILE A 78 -10.85 -3.09 2.93
CA ILE A 78 -9.45 -2.73 3.15
C ILE A 78 -8.58 -3.89 2.68
N SER A 79 -7.56 -3.60 1.89
CA SER A 79 -6.62 -4.58 1.39
C SER A 79 -5.17 -4.13 1.58
N LEU A 80 -4.27 -5.10 1.76
CA LEU A 80 -2.82 -4.88 1.77
C LEU A 80 -2.15 -5.84 0.80
N VAL A 81 -1.33 -5.31 -0.07
CA VAL A 81 -0.40 -6.05 -0.91
C VAL A 81 1.00 -5.82 -0.36
N PRO A 82 1.57 -6.79 0.34
CA PRO A 82 2.88 -6.64 0.96
C PRO A 82 4.02 -6.74 -0.06
N GLN A 83 5.20 -6.29 0.34
CA GLN A 83 6.44 -6.42 -0.42
C GLN A 83 6.76 -7.89 -0.74
N ASP A 84 6.65 -8.77 0.24
CA ASP A 84 6.80 -10.21 0.05
C ASP A 84 5.57 -10.83 -0.60
N PHE A 85 5.79 -11.92 -1.34
CA PHE A 85 4.69 -12.60 -2.01
C PHE A 85 3.81 -13.36 -1.01
N ALA A 86 2.54 -12.96 -0.92
CA ALA A 86 1.54 -13.52 0.01
C ALA A 86 0.68 -14.61 -0.63
N PHE A 87 1.19 -15.37 -1.57
CA PHE A 87 0.48 -16.48 -2.23
C PHE A 87 1.18 -17.83 -1.98
N TYR A 88 0.47 -18.92 -2.27
CA TYR A 88 0.97 -20.29 -2.11
C TYR A 88 1.76 -20.72 -3.36
N PRO A 89 3.09 -20.91 -3.28
CA PRO A 89 3.93 -21.19 -4.46
C PRO A 89 3.62 -22.51 -5.16
N LEU A 90 3.08 -23.50 -4.44
CA LEU A 90 2.74 -24.83 -4.94
C LEU A 90 1.33 -24.94 -5.51
N LEU A 91 0.53 -23.89 -5.40
CA LEU A 91 -0.76 -23.79 -6.07
C LEU A 91 -0.59 -23.10 -7.42
N THR A 92 -1.48 -23.40 -8.36
CA THR A 92 -1.61 -22.67 -9.63
C THR A 92 -2.08 -21.22 -9.38
N VAL A 93 -1.96 -20.38 -10.39
CA VAL A 93 -2.50 -19.01 -10.36
C VAL A 93 -4.00 -19.04 -10.04
N TRP A 94 -4.75 -19.94 -10.67
CA TRP A 94 -6.19 -20.08 -10.45
C TRP A 94 -6.53 -20.56 -9.04
N GLU A 95 -5.84 -21.58 -8.55
CA GLU A 95 -6.06 -22.11 -7.20
C GLU A 95 -5.74 -21.05 -6.13
N ASN A 96 -4.67 -20.26 -6.31
CA ASN A 96 -4.40 -19.12 -5.43
C ASN A 96 -5.58 -18.14 -5.44
N LEU A 97 -6.02 -17.71 -6.62
CA LEU A 97 -7.08 -16.71 -6.73
C LEU A 97 -8.40 -17.23 -6.10
N THR A 98 -8.77 -18.46 -6.38
CA THR A 98 -9.99 -19.08 -5.82
C THR A 98 -9.89 -19.31 -4.31
N PHE A 99 -8.72 -19.68 -3.80
CA PHE A 99 -8.48 -19.80 -2.37
C PHE A 99 -8.70 -18.46 -1.65
N PHE A 100 -8.01 -17.39 -2.10
CA PHE A 100 -8.16 -16.09 -1.48
C PHE A 100 -9.58 -15.52 -1.64
N ALA A 101 -10.24 -15.73 -2.78
CA ALA A 101 -11.63 -15.34 -2.99
C ALA A 101 -12.59 -16.00 -1.98
N SER A 102 -12.33 -17.26 -1.62
CA SER A 102 -13.14 -17.99 -0.65
C SER A 102 -13.11 -17.35 0.75
N LEU A 103 -12.01 -16.70 1.14
CA LEU A 103 -11.89 -16.01 2.43
C LEU A 103 -12.83 -14.79 2.54
N TYR A 104 -13.24 -14.25 1.38
CA TYR A 104 -14.18 -13.14 1.27
C TYR A 104 -15.60 -13.56 0.88
N ASP A 105 -15.87 -14.88 0.88
CA ASP A 105 -17.15 -15.47 0.43
C ASP A 105 -17.46 -15.20 -1.06
N ILE A 106 -16.45 -14.87 -1.88
CA ILE A 106 -16.57 -14.62 -3.32
C ILE A 106 -16.49 -15.93 -4.09
N ARG A 107 -17.59 -16.30 -4.77
CA ARG A 107 -17.72 -17.55 -5.54
C ARG A 107 -17.91 -17.31 -7.04
N ASP A 108 -17.97 -16.06 -7.47
CA ASP A 108 -18.16 -15.70 -8.88
C ASP A 108 -16.87 -15.96 -9.67
N LYS A 109 -16.89 -17.08 -10.40
CA LYS A 109 -15.77 -17.49 -11.26
C LYS A 109 -15.58 -16.54 -12.46
N SER A 110 -16.66 -15.92 -12.96
CA SER A 110 -16.59 -15.00 -14.09
C SER A 110 -15.80 -13.77 -13.69
N TYR A 111 -16.09 -13.19 -12.52
CA TYR A 111 -15.33 -12.10 -11.94
C TYR A 111 -13.83 -12.45 -11.77
N LEU A 112 -13.52 -13.62 -11.26
CA LEU A 112 -12.12 -14.05 -11.07
C LEU A 112 -11.37 -14.19 -12.42
N LEU A 113 -12.06 -14.64 -13.48
CA LEU A 113 -11.49 -14.71 -14.83
C LEU A 113 -11.27 -13.30 -15.42
N GLU A 114 -12.19 -12.38 -15.21
CA GLU A 114 -12.02 -10.98 -15.59
C GLU A 114 -10.83 -10.34 -14.86
N LEU A 115 -10.68 -10.63 -13.56
CA LEU A 115 -9.54 -10.14 -12.78
C LEU A 115 -8.22 -10.68 -13.33
N LEU A 116 -8.14 -11.98 -13.67
CA LEU A 116 -6.96 -12.55 -14.32
C LEU A 116 -6.64 -11.90 -15.67
N THR A 117 -7.67 -11.54 -16.43
CA THR A 117 -7.50 -10.83 -17.69
C THR A 117 -6.96 -9.42 -17.45
N LYS A 118 -7.52 -8.69 -16.48
CA LYS A 118 -7.09 -7.33 -16.12
C LYS A 118 -5.62 -7.26 -15.69
N VAL A 119 -5.13 -8.30 -15.00
CA VAL A 119 -3.73 -8.35 -14.55
C VAL A 119 -2.82 -9.12 -15.54
N ASP A 120 -3.32 -9.46 -16.72
CA ASP A 120 -2.60 -10.19 -17.77
C ASP A 120 -1.97 -11.51 -17.27
N LEU A 121 -2.78 -12.31 -16.58
CA LEU A 121 -2.42 -13.63 -16.05
C LEU A 121 -3.26 -14.77 -16.62
N MET A 122 -4.19 -14.49 -17.54
CA MET A 122 -5.12 -15.49 -18.06
C MET A 122 -4.40 -16.65 -18.76
N SER A 123 -3.36 -16.38 -19.55
CA SER A 123 -2.53 -17.41 -20.21
C SER A 123 -1.72 -18.27 -19.25
N HIS A 124 -1.55 -17.80 -18.00
CA HIS A 124 -0.80 -18.48 -16.94
C HIS A 124 -1.69 -19.12 -15.87
N LYS A 125 -3.00 -19.10 -16.06
CA LYS A 125 -4.04 -19.56 -15.11
C LYS A 125 -3.72 -20.91 -14.46
N ASN A 126 -3.28 -21.88 -15.23
CA ASN A 126 -3.01 -23.25 -14.79
C ASN A 126 -1.54 -23.49 -14.42
N LYS A 127 -0.69 -22.47 -14.47
CA LYS A 127 0.73 -22.57 -14.12
C LYS A 127 0.91 -22.46 -12.62
N LEU A 128 1.80 -23.30 -12.04
CA LEU A 128 2.16 -23.17 -10.61
C LEU A 128 2.82 -21.80 -10.35
N ALA A 129 2.42 -21.15 -9.26
CA ALA A 129 2.88 -19.80 -8.92
C ALA A 129 4.40 -19.73 -8.74
N LYS A 130 5.05 -20.78 -8.23
CA LYS A 130 6.53 -20.86 -8.13
C LYS A 130 7.26 -20.74 -9.47
N HIS A 131 6.64 -21.12 -10.57
CA HIS A 131 7.23 -21.12 -11.91
C HIS A 131 6.95 -19.81 -12.69
N LEU A 132 6.29 -18.84 -12.08
CA LEU A 132 6.11 -17.51 -12.66
C LEU A 132 7.43 -16.70 -12.60
N SER A 133 7.61 -15.77 -13.55
CA SER A 133 8.64 -14.74 -13.46
C SER A 133 8.36 -13.78 -12.28
N GLY A 134 9.35 -12.99 -11.88
CA GLY A 134 9.17 -12.00 -10.81
C GLY A 134 8.01 -11.03 -11.08
N GLY A 135 7.92 -10.51 -12.29
CA GLY A 135 6.82 -9.62 -12.69
C GLY A 135 5.45 -10.30 -12.64
N LEU A 136 5.34 -11.54 -13.16
CA LEU A 136 4.08 -12.31 -13.10
C LEU A 136 3.69 -12.67 -11.66
N LYS A 137 4.66 -12.97 -10.79
CA LYS A 137 4.43 -13.16 -9.36
C LYS A 137 3.88 -11.89 -8.72
N ARG A 138 4.40 -10.73 -9.09
CA ARG A 138 3.94 -9.43 -8.60
C ARG A 138 2.51 -9.13 -9.05
N ARG A 139 2.18 -9.44 -10.32
CA ARG A 139 0.82 -9.33 -10.84
C ARG A 139 -0.17 -10.25 -10.10
N LEU A 140 0.24 -11.48 -9.76
CA LEU A 140 -0.58 -12.39 -8.95
C LEU A 140 -0.81 -11.83 -7.54
N ASN A 141 0.24 -11.33 -6.88
CA ASN A 141 0.13 -10.72 -5.55
C ASN A 141 -0.82 -9.51 -5.56
N PHE A 142 -0.69 -8.65 -6.59
CA PHE A 142 -1.58 -7.52 -6.80
C PHE A 142 -3.03 -7.94 -7.08
N ALA A 143 -3.26 -8.96 -7.93
CA ALA A 143 -4.59 -9.50 -8.20
C ALA A 143 -5.27 -10.00 -6.92
N ILE A 144 -4.53 -10.71 -6.05
CA ILE A 144 -5.04 -11.18 -4.75
C ILE A 144 -5.53 -9.99 -3.90
N GLY A 145 -4.78 -8.89 -3.89
CA GLY A 145 -5.17 -7.66 -3.19
C GLY A 145 -6.42 -6.98 -3.75
N LEU A 146 -6.84 -7.30 -4.97
CA LEU A 146 -8.03 -6.73 -5.63
C LEU A 146 -9.29 -7.59 -5.51
N ILE A 147 -9.17 -8.85 -5.07
CA ILE A 147 -10.28 -9.81 -5.05
C ILE A 147 -11.52 -9.27 -4.35
N ASN A 148 -11.35 -8.63 -3.22
CA ASN A 148 -12.42 -8.15 -2.34
C ASN A 148 -13.02 -6.79 -2.75
N HIS A 149 -12.70 -6.26 -3.93
CA HIS A 149 -13.12 -4.93 -4.39
C HIS A 149 -12.83 -3.83 -3.34
N PRO A 150 -11.56 -3.64 -2.97
CA PRO A 150 -11.22 -2.75 -1.86
C PRO A 150 -11.59 -1.29 -2.18
N LYS A 151 -12.08 -0.57 -1.17
CA LYS A 151 -12.16 0.90 -1.21
C LYS A 151 -10.85 1.56 -0.83
N VAL A 152 -10.03 0.84 -0.06
CA VAL A 152 -8.71 1.27 0.37
C VAL A 152 -7.73 0.13 0.13
N ILE A 153 -6.64 0.43 -0.55
CA ILE A 153 -5.57 -0.54 -0.79
C ILE A 153 -4.21 0.04 -0.37
N PHE A 154 -3.49 -0.74 0.39
CA PHE A 154 -2.11 -0.47 0.78
C PHE A 154 -1.18 -1.29 -0.11
N LEU A 155 -0.22 -0.64 -0.75
CA LEU A 155 0.71 -1.23 -1.71
C LEU A 155 2.13 -1.00 -1.20
N ASP A 156 2.74 -2.03 -0.60
CA ASP A 156 4.06 -1.92 0.03
C ASP A 156 5.14 -2.39 -0.94
N GLU A 157 5.87 -1.43 -1.51
CA GLU A 157 7.04 -1.63 -2.40
C GLU A 157 6.81 -2.65 -3.53
N ILE A 158 5.61 -2.62 -4.12
CA ILE A 158 5.15 -3.64 -5.07
C ILE A 158 5.90 -3.65 -6.42
N THR A 159 6.77 -2.68 -6.67
CA THR A 159 7.58 -2.57 -7.91
C THR A 159 9.04 -3.00 -7.72
N VAL A 160 9.43 -3.33 -6.49
CA VAL A 160 10.81 -3.72 -6.19
C VAL A 160 11.14 -5.09 -6.80
N GLY A 161 12.30 -5.16 -7.49
CA GLY A 161 12.86 -6.41 -8.00
C GLY A 161 12.19 -6.98 -9.25
N ILE A 162 11.39 -6.18 -9.98
CA ILE A 162 10.77 -6.59 -11.24
C ILE A 162 11.35 -5.80 -12.43
N ASP A 163 11.18 -6.36 -13.62
CA ASP A 163 11.63 -5.75 -14.87
C ASP A 163 10.82 -4.47 -15.21
N PRO A 164 11.36 -3.57 -16.08
CA PRO A 164 10.72 -2.30 -16.39
C PRO A 164 9.31 -2.43 -17.00
N GLN A 165 9.07 -3.46 -17.84
CA GLN A 165 7.76 -3.67 -18.44
C GLN A 165 6.72 -4.08 -17.40
N SER A 166 7.08 -5.00 -16.51
CA SER A 166 6.22 -5.40 -15.38
C SER A 166 5.97 -4.25 -14.43
N ARG A 167 6.99 -3.40 -14.17
CA ARG A 167 6.85 -2.19 -13.36
C ARG A 167 5.81 -1.25 -13.99
N GLN A 168 5.95 -0.90 -15.26
CA GLN A 168 5.01 0.01 -15.93
C GLN A 168 3.59 -0.52 -15.89
N PHE A 169 3.40 -1.82 -16.14
CA PHE A 169 2.09 -2.46 -16.02
C PHE A 169 1.45 -2.26 -14.64
N ILE A 170 2.23 -2.43 -13.55
CA ILE A 170 1.74 -2.22 -12.18
C ILE A 170 1.38 -0.75 -11.97
N LEU A 171 2.21 0.20 -12.40
CA LEU A 171 1.95 1.64 -12.24
C LEU A 171 0.66 2.05 -12.96
N ASP A 172 0.46 1.59 -14.20
CA ASP A 172 -0.77 1.85 -14.97
C ASP A 172 -2.00 1.26 -14.27
N SER A 173 -1.84 0.05 -13.71
CA SER A 173 -2.91 -0.60 -12.94
C SER A 173 -3.28 0.17 -11.67
N VAL A 174 -2.29 0.72 -10.96
CA VAL A 174 -2.50 1.55 -9.77
C VAL A 174 -3.19 2.87 -10.14
N ALA A 175 -2.76 3.51 -11.23
CA ALA A 175 -3.42 4.73 -11.74
C ALA A 175 -4.89 4.48 -12.09
N ALA A 176 -5.21 3.32 -12.67
CA ALA A 176 -6.58 2.93 -12.99
C ALA A 176 -7.45 2.71 -11.73
N LEU A 177 -6.88 2.24 -10.61
CA LEU A 177 -7.61 2.10 -9.33
C LEU A 177 -8.10 3.44 -8.81
N LYS A 178 -7.27 4.49 -8.88
CA LYS A 178 -7.66 5.84 -8.50
C LYS A 178 -8.85 6.34 -9.31
N GLN A 179 -8.84 6.12 -10.64
CA GLN A 179 -9.95 6.50 -11.52
C GLN A 179 -11.25 5.75 -11.17
N GLN A 180 -11.15 4.56 -10.58
CA GLN A 180 -12.28 3.78 -10.06
C GLN A 180 -12.73 4.22 -8.66
N GLY A 181 -12.14 5.27 -8.09
CA GLY A 181 -12.49 5.78 -6.76
C GLY A 181 -11.84 5.03 -5.59
N VAL A 182 -10.86 4.18 -5.86
CA VAL A 182 -10.11 3.49 -4.80
C VAL A 182 -9.09 4.44 -4.17
N THR A 183 -9.01 4.45 -2.86
CA THR A 183 -7.97 5.16 -2.12
C THR A 183 -6.73 4.27 -2.06
N VAL A 184 -5.60 4.78 -2.52
CA VAL A 184 -4.34 4.04 -2.58
C VAL A 184 -3.32 4.65 -1.63
N ILE A 185 -2.71 3.84 -0.80
CA ILE A 185 -1.52 4.20 -0.02
C ILE A 185 -0.34 3.42 -0.60
N TYR A 186 0.63 4.13 -1.14
CA TYR A 186 1.69 3.57 -1.95
C TYR A 186 3.06 3.86 -1.35
N THR A 187 3.86 2.83 -1.10
CA THR A 187 5.27 2.99 -0.74
C THR A 187 6.15 2.60 -1.92
N SER A 188 7.22 3.34 -2.13
CA SER A 188 8.24 3.04 -3.13
C SER A 188 9.58 3.66 -2.73
N HIS A 189 10.67 3.03 -3.14
CA HIS A 189 12.01 3.62 -3.11
C HIS A 189 12.30 4.48 -4.36
N TYR A 190 11.41 4.44 -5.37
CA TYR A 190 11.56 5.19 -6.60
C TYR A 190 10.70 6.44 -6.55
N LEU A 191 11.31 7.60 -6.29
CA LEU A 191 10.59 8.87 -6.16
C LEU A 191 9.80 9.25 -7.42
N GLN A 192 10.28 8.86 -8.59
CA GLN A 192 9.58 9.03 -9.88
C GLN A 192 8.20 8.34 -9.90
N GLU A 193 8.04 7.19 -9.24
CA GLU A 193 6.74 6.51 -9.12
C GLU A 193 5.78 7.33 -8.25
N ILE A 194 6.29 7.96 -7.18
CA ILE A 194 5.51 8.84 -6.32
C ILE A 194 5.07 10.08 -7.09
N GLU A 195 5.98 10.71 -7.86
CA GLU A 195 5.65 11.87 -8.71
C GLU A 195 4.57 11.52 -9.75
N GLN A 196 4.64 10.32 -10.34
CA GLN A 196 3.71 9.87 -11.36
C GLN A 196 2.32 9.52 -10.82
N LEU A 197 2.25 8.88 -9.65
CA LEU A 197 1.01 8.25 -9.15
C LEU A 197 0.30 9.04 -8.07
N CYS A 198 1.06 9.77 -7.22
CA CYS A 198 0.53 10.24 -5.95
C CYS A 198 0.07 11.70 -6.02
N ASP A 199 -1.09 11.98 -5.41
CA ASP A 199 -1.59 13.35 -5.22
C ASP A 199 -0.91 14.01 -4.04
N LYS A 200 -0.71 13.23 -2.99
CA LYS A 200 -0.18 13.69 -1.70
C LYS A 200 1.00 12.84 -1.27
N LEU A 201 1.85 13.46 -0.47
CA LEU A 201 3.00 12.84 0.16
C LEU A 201 2.84 12.90 1.66
N VAL A 202 3.13 11.79 2.32
CA VAL A 202 3.36 11.67 3.76
C VAL A 202 4.79 11.21 3.96
N LEU A 203 5.58 11.97 4.71
CA LEU A 203 6.98 11.68 4.97
C LEU A 203 7.17 11.33 6.44
N LEU A 204 7.69 10.14 6.70
CA LEU A 204 8.05 9.67 8.03
C LEU A 204 9.57 9.62 8.21
N ASN A 205 10.02 9.97 9.41
CA ASN A 205 11.39 9.72 9.85
C ASN A 205 11.41 9.32 11.33
N GLU A 206 12.11 8.25 11.68
CA GLU A 206 12.21 7.72 13.05
C GLU A 206 10.86 7.68 13.80
N GLY A 207 9.82 7.19 13.13
CA GLY A 207 8.47 7.09 13.69
C GLY A 207 7.68 8.38 13.77
N ASN A 208 8.23 9.51 13.35
CA ASN A 208 7.57 10.81 13.37
C ASN A 208 7.07 11.22 11.99
N LEU A 209 5.93 11.91 11.95
CA LEU A 209 5.45 12.60 10.76
C LEU A 209 6.24 13.90 10.58
N ILE A 210 7.05 14.02 9.52
CA ILE A 210 7.87 15.20 9.26
C ILE A 210 7.30 16.09 8.14
N TYR A 211 6.45 15.54 7.27
CA TYR A 211 5.77 16.30 6.22
C TYR A 211 4.47 15.62 5.78
N GLN A 212 3.48 16.44 5.45
CA GLN A 212 2.28 16.05 4.70
C GLN A 212 1.91 17.20 3.75
N GLY A 213 1.76 16.89 2.46
CA GLY A 213 1.42 17.92 1.48
C GLY A 213 1.10 17.36 0.09
N SER A 214 0.87 18.26 -0.87
CA SER A 214 0.64 17.93 -2.28
C SER A 214 1.97 17.62 -2.97
N VAL A 215 2.01 16.54 -3.76
CA VAL A 215 3.16 16.24 -4.63
C VAL A 215 3.28 17.32 -5.70
N GLN A 216 2.18 17.69 -6.32
CA GLN A 216 2.17 18.72 -7.37
C GLN A 216 2.62 20.08 -6.82
N GLY A 217 2.23 20.47 -5.59
CA GLY A 217 2.68 21.70 -4.96
C GLY A 217 4.21 21.77 -4.81
N ILE A 218 4.86 20.64 -4.47
CA ILE A 218 6.32 20.55 -4.40
C ILE A 218 6.95 20.80 -5.78
N LEU A 219 6.39 20.19 -6.83
CA LEU A 219 6.88 20.30 -8.20
C LEU A 219 6.66 21.72 -8.77
N GLU A 220 5.54 22.38 -8.47
CA GLU A 220 5.21 23.75 -8.89
C GLU A 220 6.15 24.77 -8.27
N GLU A 221 6.71 24.51 -7.10
CA GLU A 221 7.78 25.32 -6.50
C GLU A 221 9.14 25.18 -7.20
N GLY A 222 9.20 24.41 -8.30
CA GLY A 222 10.41 24.20 -9.10
C GLY A 222 11.43 23.25 -8.46
N GLN A 223 11.00 22.49 -7.45
CA GLN A 223 11.82 21.48 -6.79
C GLN A 223 11.48 20.07 -7.36
N SER A 224 12.51 19.24 -7.61
CA SER A 224 12.27 17.81 -7.78
C SER A 224 11.94 17.16 -6.43
N LEU A 225 11.10 16.15 -6.43
CA LEU A 225 10.76 15.41 -5.20
C LEU A 225 12.01 14.84 -4.52
N GLU A 226 13.03 14.49 -5.30
CA GLU A 226 14.31 14.02 -4.78
C GLU A 226 15.04 15.09 -3.95
N ARG A 227 15.14 16.31 -4.46
CA ARG A 227 15.75 17.45 -3.71
C ARG A 227 14.96 17.76 -2.46
N PHE A 228 13.64 17.77 -2.57
CA PHE A 228 12.75 17.98 -1.44
C PHE A 228 12.96 16.91 -0.36
N TYR A 229 12.96 15.62 -0.75
CA TYR A 229 13.16 14.50 0.15
C TYR A 229 14.51 14.56 0.87
N LEU A 230 15.60 14.80 0.13
CA LEU A 230 16.95 14.94 0.70
C LEU A 230 17.05 16.13 1.66
N ALA A 231 16.42 17.26 1.35
CA ALA A 231 16.43 18.44 2.23
C ALA A 231 15.75 18.15 3.58
N PHE A 232 14.70 17.33 3.61
CA PHE A 232 14.05 16.91 4.86
C PHE A 232 14.89 15.93 5.67
N LEU A 233 15.56 14.97 5.03
CA LEU A 233 16.44 14.02 5.71
C LEU A 233 17.63 14.75 6.36
N ASN A 234 18.28 15.64 5.63
CA ASN A 234 19.42 16.41 6.14
C ASN A 234 19.03 17.35 7.30
N LYS A 235 17.83 17.91 7.30
CA LYS A 235 17.31 18.71 8.43
C LYS A 235 17.05 17.85 9.66
N ALA A 236 16.57 16.64 9.49
CA ALA A 236 16.28 15.71 10.59
C ALA A 236 17.59 15.23 11.28
N GLU A 237 18.68 15.05 10.53
CA GLU A 237 20.01 14.69 11.08
C GLU A 237 20.65 15.82 11.86
N ASN A 238 20.31 17.10 11.60
CA ASN A 238 20.88 18.27 12.28
C ASN A 238 20.12 18.69 13.54
N ILE A 239 19.07 17.97 13.94
CA ILE A 239 18.24 18.26 15.13
C ILE A 239 18.50 17.26 16.27
N CYS A 240 19.36 16.25 16.05
CA CYS A 240 19.77 15.25 17.05
C CYS A 240 21.06 15.64 17.78
#